data_6881bebe77552c1462f819ec4c2692ab
#
_entry.id   6881bebe77552c1462f819ec4c2692ab
#
_cell.length_a   1.000
_cell.length_b   1.000
_cell.length_c   1.000
_cell.angle_alpha   90.00
_cell.angle_beta   90.00
_cell.angle_gamma   90.00
#
_symmetry.space_group_name_H-M   'P 1'
#
loop_
_entity.id
_entity.type
_entity.pdbx_description
1 polymer ?
#
loop_
_entity_poly.entity_id
_entity_poly.type
_entity_poly.pdbx_seq_one_letter_code
_entity_poly.pdbx_strand_id
1 'polypeptide(L)'
;MKKNPIKSGLRETMAGKVTFLFLLFLYTGVMLYLFWMECYQVPGFQSDMPDYVNKVAGIAGNYEFPYPILFWTARLSAWLIGAKAAMAITTALFNLAAVVITKYYMNREIRKVSHYDDLTQGRQAMTDILVTLLFAIFAF
;
A
#
# COMPACT_ATOMS: atom_id res chain seq x y z
N MET A 1 26.39 -29.10 14.96
CA MET A 1 25.12 -28.41 15.30
C MET A 1 24.43 -28.03 13.98
N LYS A 2 23.33 -28.70 13.62
CA LYS A 2 22.53 -28.32 12.45
C LYS A 2 21.76 -27.04 12.81
N LYS A 3 22.15 -25.90 12.24
CA LYS A 3 21.35 -24.68 12.29
C LYS A 3 19.99 -24.96 11.65
N ASN A 4 18.93 -24.77 12.40
CA ASN A 4 17.55 -24.86 11.88
C ASN A 4 17.38 -23.89 10.69
N PRO A 5 17.22 -24.35 9.45
CA PRO A 5 17.22 -23.47 8.26
C PRO A 5 15.94 -22.64 8.12
N ILE A 6 14.93 -22.87 8.97
CA ILE A 6 13.60 -22.26 8.79
C ILE A 6 13.47 -20.87 9.43
N LYS A 7 14.36 -20.47 10.34
CA LYS A 7 14.21 -19.21 11.09
C LYS A 7 15.04 -18.03 10.59
N SER A 8 16.06 -18.22 9.74
CA SER A 8 16.92 -17.12 9.25
C SER A 8 16.37 -16.42 8.00
N GLY A 9 15.64 -17.11 7.15
CA GLY A 9 15.22 -16.66 5.82
C GLY A 9 14.13 -15.55 5.76
N LEU A 10 13.58 -15.11 6.90
CA LEU A 10 12.46 -14.14 6.93
C LEU A 10 12.83 -12.76 7.50
N ARG A 11 14.06 -12.57 7.97
CA ARG A 11 14.46 -11.33 8.61
C ARG A 11 15.14 -10.37 7.61
N GLU A 12 14.38 -9.45 7.08
CA GLU A 12 14.91 -8.27 6.41
C GLU A 12 15.82 -7.47 7.36
N THR A 13 16.91 -6.92 6.82
CA THR A 13 17.83 -6.09 7.61
C THR A 13 17.14 -4.84 8.13
N MET A 14 17.67 -4.28 9.21
CA MET A 14 17.11 -3.04 9.77
C MET A 14 17.14 -1.90 8.75
N ALA A 15 18.21 -1.81 7.94
CA ALA A 15 18.33 -0.82 6.88
C ALA A 15 17.22 -0.94 5.83
N GLY A 16 16.95 -2.16 5.35
CA GLY A 16 15.86 -2.42 4.39
C GLY A 16 14.49 -2.03 4.95
N LYS A 17 14.22 -2.39 6.22
CA LYS A 17 12.97 -2.02 6.90
C LYS A 17 12.79 -0.52 7.04
N VAL A 18 13.83 0.19 7.47
CA VAL A 18 13.77 1.66 7.65
C VAL A 18 13.55 2.34 6.30
N THR A 19 14.25 1.90 5.25
CA THR A 19 14.05 2.42 3.88
C THR A 19 12.62 2.18 3.41
N PHE A 20 12.10 0.97 3.62
CA PHE A 20 10.71 0.66 3.23
C PHE A 20 9.69 1.51 4.00
N LEU A 21 9.83 1.63 5.31
CA LEU A 21 8.91 2.44 6.13
C LEU A 21 8.93 3.91 5.74
N PHE A 22 10.11 4.46 5.42
CA PHE A 22 10.24 5.83 4.96
C PHE A 22 9.51 6.06 3.61
N LEU A 23 9.77 5.18 2.62
CA LEU A 23 9.09 5.25 1.31
C LEU A 23 7.58 5.03 1.43
N LEU A 24 7.17 4.11 2.29
CA LEU A 24 5.77 3.83 2.56
C LEU A 24 5.05 5.05 3.18
N PHE A 25 5.71 5.75 4.09
CA PHE A 25 5.19 6.98 4.68
C PHE A 25 5.00 8.08 3.62
N LEU A 26 6.00 8.30 2.78
CA LEU A 26 5.91 9.27 1.67
C LEU A 26 4.78 8.90 0.70
N TYR A 27 4.73 7.64 0.28
CA TYR A 27 3.69 7.13 -0.61
C TYR A 27 2.29 7.32 -0.03
N THR A 28 2.10 6.91 1.23
CA THR A 28 0.80 7.04 1.91
C THR A 28 0.36 8.50 1.98
N GLY A 29 1.28 9.42 2.27
CA GLY A 29 0.99 10.85 2.30
C GLY A 29 0.55 11.40 0.93
N VAL A 30 1.27 11.02 -0.11
CA VAL A 30 0.93 11.43 -1.49
C VAL A 30 -0.41 10.83 -1.93
N MET A 31 -0.62 9.53 -1.72
CA MET A 31 -1.87 8.86 -2.11
C MET A 31 -3.07 9.38 -1.34
N LEU A 32 -2.93 9.61 -0.03
CA LEU A 32 -4.00 10.20 0.77
C LEU A 32 -4.34 11.63 0.28
N TYR A 33 -3.33 12.42 -0.04
CA TYR A 33 -3.52 13.76 -0.59
C TYR A 33 -4.23 13.73 -1.94
N LEU A 34 -3.82 12.86 -2.87
CA LEU A 34 -4.45 12.73 -4.19
C LEU A 34 -5.91 12.28 -4.07
N PHE A 35 -6.19 11.22 -3.32
CA PHE A 35 -7.55 10.74 -3.11
C PHE A 35 -8.43 11.76 -2.39
N TRP A 36 -7.86 12.54 -1.47
CA TRP A 36 -8.57 13.63 -0.83
C TRP A 36 -8.96 14.70 -1.86
N MET A 37 -8.02 15.13 -2.69
CA MET A 37 -8.30 16.12 -3.76
C MET A 37 -9.37 15.63 -4.72
N GLU A 38 -9.33 14.36 -5.15
CA GLU A 38 -10.34 13.75 -6.02
C GLU A 38 -11.72 13.73 -5.35
N CYS A 39 -11.81 13.30 -4.09
CA CYS A 39 -13.08 13.26 -3.35
C CYS A 39 -13.70 14.65 -3.13
N TYR A 40 -12.89 15.69 -3.05
CA TYR A 40 -13.35 17.08 -2.89
C TYR A 40 -13.49 17.82 -4.23
N GLN A 41 -13.31 17.13 -5.36
CA GLN A 41 -13.50 17.69 -6.71
C GLN A 41 -12.66 18.94 -6.97
N VAL A 42 -11.37 18.87 -6.62
CA VAL A 42 -10.46 19.98 -6.86
C VAL A 42 -10.34 20.21 -8.37
N PRO A 43 -10.45 21.47 -8.87
CA PRO A 43 -10.35 21.77 -10.29
C PRO A 43 -9.08 21.21 -10.92
N GLY A 44 -9.22 20.56 -12.08
CA GLY A 44 -8.12 19.92 -12.80
C GLY A 44 -7.96 18.41 -12.51
N PHE A 45 -8.63 17.87 -11.51
CA PHE A 45 -8.72 16.43 -11.28
C PHE A 45 -10.02 15.89 -11.89
N GLN A 46 -9.87 15.07 -12.92
CA GLN A 46 -10.99 14.31 -13.50
C GLN A 46 -10.87 12.85 -13.05
N SER A 47 -11.82 12.38 -12.25
CA SER A 47 -11.90 11.00 -11.82
C SER A 47 -13.34 10.60 -11.53
N ASP A 48 -13.62 9.30 -11.49
CA ASP A 48 -14.93 8.75 -11.10
C ASP A 48 -15.16 8.81 -9.58
N MET A 49 -14.21 9.33 -8.83
CA MET A 49 -14.26 9.37 -7.37
C MET A 49 -15.48 10.13 -6.82
N PRO A 50 -15.93 11.27 -7.43
CA PRO A 50 -17.14 11.96 -7.02
C PRO A 50 -18.39 11.08 -7.08
N ASP A 51 -18.53 10.25 -8.11
CA ASP A 51 -19.66 9.33 -8.25
C ASP A 51 -19.65 8.24 -7.19
N TYR A 52 -18.45 7.74 -6.86
CA TYR A 52 -18.28 6.78 -5.76
C TYR A 52 -18.61 7.41 -4.40
N VAL A 53 -18.20 8.65 -4.17
CA VAL A 53 -18.54 9.41 -2.95
C VAL A 53 -20.05 9.60 -2.84
N ASN A 54 -20.73 9.97 -3.91
CA ASN A 54 -22.19 10.13 -3.94
C ASN A 54 -22.89 8.82 -3.61
N LYS A 55 -22.44 7.71 -4.17
CA LYS A 55 -23.00 6.39 -3.89
C LYS A 55 -22.79 5.96 -2.44
N VAL A 56 -21.61 6.23 -1.88
CA VAL A 56 -21.31 5.98 -0.46
C VAL A 56 -22.20 6.85 0.45
N ALA A 57 -22.50 8.09 0.05
CA ALA A 57 -23.43 8.98 0.75
C ALA A 57 -24.89 8.54 0.65
N GLY A 58 -25.23 7.57 -0.21
CA GLY A 58 -26.60 7.12 -0.44
C GLY A 58 -27.36 7.95 -1.47
N ILE A 59 -26.69 8.81 -2.22
CA ILE A 59 -27.26 9.56 -3.33
C ILE A 59 -27.39 8.61 -4.53
N ALA A 60 -28.60 8.51 -5.10
CA ALA A 60 -28.88 7.63 -6.22
C ALA A 60 -28.03 8.00 -7.45
N GLY A 61 -27.36 7.02 -8.04
CA GLY A 61 -26.60 7.14 -9.29
C GLY A 61 -26.66 5.81 -10.05
N ASN A 62 -26.56 5.89 -11.37
CA ASN A 62 -26.60 4.72 -12.26
C ASN A 62 -25.27 3.96 -12.33
N TYR A 63 -24.31 4.29 -11.48
CA TYR A 63 -22.98 3.71 -11.53
C TYR A 63 -22.88 2.45 -10.66
N GLU A 64 -22.47 1.33 -11.26
CA GLU A 64 -22.15 0.12 -10.50
C GLU A 64 -20.77 0.25 -9.87
N PHE A 65 -20.68 0.08 -8.57
CA PHE A 65 -19.41 0.16 -7.85
C PHE A 65 -18.63 -1.14 -8.06
N PRO A 66 -17.48 -1.12 -8.75
CA PRO A 66 -16.77 -2.34 -9.13
C PRO A 66 -16.08 -3.04 -7.96
N TYR A 67 -15.98 -2.38 -6.80
CA TYR A 67 -15.22 -2.87 -5.64
C TYR A 67 -16.12 -2.99 -4.39
N PRO A 68 -16.90 -4.07 -4.23
CA PRO A 68 -17.91 -4.17 -3.17
C PRO A 68 -17.33 -4.06 -1.75
N ILE A 69 -16.16 -4.64 -1.49
CA ILE A 69 -15.53 -4.59 -0.15
C ILE A 69 -15.14 -3.15 0.20
N LEU A 70 -14.51 -2.44 -0.72
CA LEU A 70 -14.13 -1.03 -0.53
C LEU A 70 -15.38 -0.16 -0.31
N PHE A 71 -16.42 -0.39 -1.10
CA PHE A 71 -17.71 0.31 -0.98
C PHE A 71 -18.33 0.15 0.40
N TRP A 72 -18.51 -1.10 0.86
CA TRP A 72 -19.13 -1.37 2.14
C TRP A 72 -18.31 -0.83 3.31
N THR A 73 -16.96 -0.94 3.24
CA THR A 73 -16.07 -0.38 4.26
C THR A 73 -16.18 1.14 4.32
N ALA A 74 -16.18 1.83 3.17
CA ALA A 74 -16.38 3.27 3.11
C ALA A 74 -17.76 3.68 3.61
N ARG A 75 -18.82 2.95 3.23
CA ARG A 75 -20.19 3.23 3.67
C ARG A 75 -20.38 3.07 5.18
N LEU A 76 -19.79 2.06 5.78
CA LEU A 76 -19.83 1.85 7.23
C LEU A 76 -19.13 2.97 8.01
N SER A 77 -18.04 3.51 7.47
CA SER A 77 -17.31 4.61 8.11
C SER A 77 -17.88 6.00 7.78
N ALA A 78 -18.65 6.13 6.70
CA ALA A 78 -19.19 7.40 6.24
C ALA A 78 -20.11 8.12 7.24
N TRP A 79 -20.82 7.36 8.08
CA TRP A 79 -21.69 7.94 9.11
C TRP A 79 -20.89 8.62 10.24
N LEU A 80 -19.61 8.23 10.44
CA LEU A 80 -18.73 8.83 11.45
C LEU A 80 -17.97 10.04 10.92
N ILE A 81 -17.41 9.94 9.70
CA ILE A 81 -16.44 10.91 9.18
C ILE A 81 -16.89 11.59 7.88
N GLY A 82 -18.09 11.26 7.40
CA GLY A 82 -18.61 11.75 6.13
C GLY A 82 -18.12 10.96 4.91
N ALA A 83 -18.90 10.94 3.83
CA ALA A 83 -18.65 10.09 2.66
C ALA A 83 -17.34 10.41 1.94
N LYS A 84 -16.98 11.69 1.81
CA LYS A 84 -15.73 12.13 1.15
C LYS A 84 -14.49 11.63 1.90
N ALA A 85 -14.43 11.88 3.21
CA ALA A 85 -13.32 11.44 4.05
C ALA A 85 -13.27 9.91 4.14
N ALA A 86 -14.41 9.25 4.31
CA ALA A 86 -14.50 7.79 4.34
C ALA A 86 -13.96 7.16 3.07
N MET A 87 -14.33 7.70 1.91
CA MET A 87 -13.86 7.19 0.62
C MET A 87 -12.36 7.38 0.44
N ALA A 88 -11.84 8.59 0.69
CA ALA A 88 -10.41 8.88 0.58
C ALA A 88 -9.55 8.01 1.50
N ILE A 89 -9.92 7.92 2.78
CA ILE A 89 -9.18 7.14 3.77
C ILE A 89 -9.25 5.64 3.46
N THR A 90 -10.43 5.13 3.13
CA THR A 90 -10.59 3.70 2.82
C THR A 90 -9.79 3.31 1.59
N THR A 91 -9.82 4.11 0.52
CA THR A 91 -9.03 3.86 -0.69
C THR A 91 -7.53 3.87 -0.39
N ALA A 92 -7.05 4.85 0.40
CA ALA A 92 -5.66 4.91 0.82
C ALA A 92 -5.25 3.69 1.65
N LEU A 93 -6.09 3.22 2.58
CA LEU A 93 -5.82 2.04 3.41
C LEU A 93 -5.76 0.74 2.58
N PHE A 94 -6.65 0.56 1.62
CA PHE A 94 -6.61 -0.62 0.74
C PHE A 94 -5.38 -0.62 -0.15
N ASN A 95 -4.99 0.54 -0.68
CA ASN A 95 -3.75 0.70 -1.45
C ASN A 95 -2.51 0.39 -0.61
N LEU A 96 -2.45 0.93 0.62
CA LEU A 96 -1.39 0.68 1.58
C LEU A 96 -1.27 -0.82 1.88
N ALA A 97 -2.39 -1.49 2.14
CA ALA A 97 -2.42 -2.93 2.40
C ALA A 97 -1.87 -3.73 1.20
N ALA A 98 -2.28 -3.37 -0.03
CA ALA A 98 -1.79 -4.00 -1.25
C ALA A 98 -0.27 -3.85 -1.40
N VAL A 99 0.27 -2.65 -1.17
CA VAL A 99 1.72 -2.38 -1.23
C VAL A 99 2.48 -3.21 -0.19
N VAL A 100 2.02 -3.27 1.05
CA VAL A 100 2.66 -4.05 2.13
C VAL A 100 2.65 -5.54 1.81
N ILE A 101 1.51 -6.08 1.38
CA ILE A 101 1.36 -7.49 1.02
C ILE A 101 2.28 -7.84 -0.15
N THR A 102 2.29 -7.03 -1.21
CA THR A 102 3.14 -7.26 -2.39
C THR A 102 4.62 -7.23 -2.02
N LYS A 103 5.06 -6.25 -1.21
CA LYS A 103 6.44 -6.18 -0.72
C LYS A 103 6.83 -7.41 0.10
N TYR A 104 5.93 -7.90 0.96
CA TYR A 104 6.16 -9.10 1.74
C TYR A 104 6.40 -10.34 0.85
N TYR A 105 5.52 -10.56 -0.15
CA TYR A 105 5.67 -11.68 -1.09
C TYR A 105 6.93 -11.54 -1.94
N MET A 106 7.23 -10.35 -2.45
CA MET A 106 8.43 -10.10 -3.23
C MET A 106 9.71 -10.41 -2.43
N ASN A 107 9.80 -9.94 -1.20
CA ASN A 107 10.93 -10.25 -0.32
C ASN A 107 11.08 -11.75 -0.09
N ARG A 108 9.97 -12.45 0.09
CA ARG A 108 9.96 -13.91 0.27
C ARG A 108 10.52 -14.65 -0.96
N GLU A 109 10.11 -14.25 -2.17
CA GLU A 109 10.54 -14.93 -3.40
C GLU A 109 11.99 -14.62 -3.75
N ILE A 110 12.43 -13.36 -3.63
CA ILE A 110 13.82 -12.99 -3.89
C ILE A 110 14.80 -13.76 -3.00
N ARG A 111 14.46 -13.97 -1.73
CA ARG A 111 15.31 -14.71 -0.80
C ARG A 111 15.44 -16.19 -1.13
N LYS A 112 14.44 -16.79 -1.75
CA LYS A 112 14.53 -18.18 -2.21
C LYS A 112 15.52 -18.36 -3.35
N VAL A 113 15.64 -17.35 -4.22
CA VAL A 113 16.44 -17.43 -5.46
C VAL A 113 17.87 -16.92 -5.26
N SER A 114 18.11 -15.98 -4.36
CA SER A 114 19.35 -15.18 -4.31
C SER A 114 20.46 -15.70 -3.41
N HIS A 115 20.35 -16.90 -2.80
CA HIS A 115 21.30 -17.36 -1.76
C HIS A 115 21.60 -16.28 -0.70
N TYR A 116 20.55 -15.53 -0.35
CA TYR A 116 20.64 -14.34 0.50
C TYR A 116 21.35 -14.61 1.84
N ASP A 117 21.12 -15.79 2.41
CA ASP A 117 21.69 -16.18 3.72
C ASP A 117 23.21 -16.40 3.67
N ASP A 118 23.78 -16.58 2.48
CA ASP A 118 25.22 -16.75 2.26
C ASP A 118 25.98 -15.40 2.16
N LEU A 119 25.24 -14.30 2.06
CA LEU A 119 25.81 -12.95 1.96
C LEU A 119 26.30 -12.44 3.31
N THR A 120 27.34 -11.64 3.28
CA THR A 120 27.76 -10.87 4.48
C THR A 120 26.68 -9.86 4.88
N GLN A 121 26.61 -9.49 6.15
CA GLN A 121 25.59 -8.58 6.68
C GLN A 121 25.51 -7.24 5.91
N GLY A 122 26.64 -6.70 5.47
CA GLY A 122 26.67 -5.47 4.66
C GLY A 122 26.07 -5.66 3.28
N ARG A 123 26.33 -6.80 2.62
CA ARG A 123 25.73 -7.14 1.32
C ARG A 123 24.24 -7.42 1.44
N GLN A 124 23.80 -8.06 2.52
CA GLN A 124 22.39 -8.26 2.80
C GLN A 124 21.65 -6.91 2.94
N ALA A 125 22.21 -5.97 3.71
CA ALA A 125 21.64 -4.64 3.87
C ALA A 125 21.53 -3.89 2.52
N MET A 126 22.59 -3.93 1.71
CA MET A 126 22.60 -3.31 0.39
C MET A 126 21.55 -3.95 -0.54
N THR A 127 21.44 -5.27 -0.53
CA THR A 127 20.43 -6.00 -1.31
C THR A 127 19.02 -5.60 -0.90
N ASP A 128 18.72 -5.55 0.40
CA ASP A 128 17.41 -5.15 0.91
C ASP A 128 17.05 -3.71 0.52
N ILE A 129 18.01 -2.78 0.57
CA ILE A 129 17.80 -1.40 0.14
C ILE A 129 17.52 -1.34 -1.37
N LEU A 130 18.34 -1.99 -2.19
CA LEU A 130 18.16 -2.00 -3.66
C LEU A 130 16.83 -2.62 -4.07
N VAL A 131 16.47 -3.75 -3.49
CA VAL A 131 15.18 -4.41 -3.74
C VAL A 131 14.02 -3.49 -3.34
N THR A 132 14.14 -2.78 -2.23
CA THR A 132 13.12 -1.85 -1.76
C THR A 132 12.97 -0.64 -2.69
N LEU A 133 14.09 -0.09 -3.17
CA LEU A 133 14.08 1.02 -4.14
C LEU A 133 13.49 0.59 -5.49
N LEU A 134 13.88 -0.58 -5.99
CA LEU A 134 13.30 -1.14 -7.22
C LEU A 134 11.80 -1.38 -7.07
N PHE A 135 11.38 -1.94 -5.94
CA PHE A 135 9.96 -2.12 -5.65
C PHE A 135 9.21 -0.78 -5.66
N ALA A 136 9.78 0.27 -5.06
CA ALA A 136 9.15 1.58 -5.03
C ALA A 136 8.94 2.18 -6.43
N ILE A 137 9.87 1.98 -7.35
CA ILE A 137 9.75 2.44 -8.76
C ILE A 137 8.54 1.81 -9.48
N PHE A 138 8.21 0.56 -9.15
CA PHE A 138 7.11 -0.17 -9.80
C PHE A 138 5.77 -0.09 -9.05
N ALA A 139 5.80 0.22 -7.76
CA ALA A 139 4.62 0.25 -6.90
C ALA A 139 4.05 1.66 -6.70
N PHE A 140 4.86 2.69 -6.92
CA PHE A 140 4.54 4.11 -6.72
C PHE A 140 4.57 4.88 -8.03
#